data_79fcdafacc3e9161e15580aac0b63f31
#
_entry.id   79fcdafacc3e9161e15580aac0b63f31
#
_cell.length_a   1.000
_cell.length_b   1.000
_cell.length_c   1.000
_cell.angle_alpha   90.00
_cell.angle_beta   90.00
_cell.angle_gamma   90.00
#
_symmetry.space_group_name_H-M   'P 1'
#
loop_
_entity.id
_entity.type
_entity.pdbx_description
1 polymer ?
#
loop_
_entity_poly.entity_id
_entity_poly.type
_entity_poly.pdbx_seq_one_letter_code
_entity_poly.pdbx_strand_id
1 'polypeptide(L)'
;MRAFVIAMRCEADAVEPHLKPGDRLYVAGVGKVNAAAATQKAICEGADEVWNVGLCGGFGADIEVGGIYGVESATEYDFDLAKINNVSIGVLDGFDTPYLHCYKPQVLRENPPNWFKGWRILATGDRFNDSEADHELITKTLCASLRDMEGAAVAHVCKLAGVKCVSLKCVSDVAGRGAMTGQYLENRARCLVGLSKAMKELL
;
A
#
# COMPACT_ATOMS: atom_id res chain seq x y z
N MET A 1 14.88 -13.03 5.75
CA MET A 1 14.40 -12.18 6.87
C MET A 1 13.23 -11.34 6.36
N ARG A 2 12.08 -11.34 7.07
CA ARG A 2 10.98 -10.43 6.72
C ARG A 2 11.24 -9.04 7.28
N ALA A 3 10.99 -8.01 6.47
CA ALA A 3 11.05 -6.62 6.88
C ALA A 3 9.67 -5.97 6.73
N PHE A 4 9.26 -5.18 7.73
CA PHE A 4 8.02 -4.42 7.71
C PHE A 4 8.36 -2.94 7.52
N VAL A 5 8.04 -2.39 6.36
CA VAL A 5 8.24 -0.98 6.01
C VAL A 5 6.90 -0.27 6.16
N ILE A 6 6.78 0.56 7.18
CA ILE A 6 5.54 1.20 7.62
C ILE A 6 5.76 2.71 7.71
N ALA A 7 4.83 3.50 7.19
CA ALA A 7 5.01 4.94 7.07
C ALA A 7 4.99 5.66 8.43
N MET A 8 3.98 5.40 9.25
CA MET A 8 3.73 6.15 10.47
C MET A 8 3.98 5.33 11.74
N ARG A 9 4.44 5.99 12.81
CA ARG A 9 4.64 5.34 14.11
C ARG A 9 3.36 4.67 14.64
N CYS A 10 2.21 5.32 14.50
CA CYS A 10 0.94 4.76 14.97
C CYS A 10 0.50 3.50 14.22
N GLU A 11 0.86 3.36 12.95
CA GLU A 11 0.64 2.13 12.18
C GLU A 11 1.62 1.04 12.61
N ALA A 12 2.87 1.42 12.82
CA ALA A 12 3.90 0.53 13.31
C ALA A 12 3.55 -0.03 14.70
N ASP A 13 3.02 0.79 15.61
CA ASP A 13 2.56 0.38 16.94
C ASP A 13 1.42 -0.66 16.87
N ALA A 14 0.61 -0.63 15.81
CA ALA A 14 -0.44 -1.63 15.57
C ALA A 14 0.11 -2.99 15.08
N VAL A 15 1.28 -3.01 14.47
CA VAL A 15 1.90 -4.19 13.83
C VAL A 15 2.99 -4.81 14.72
N GLU A 16 3.84 -3.98 15.31
CA GLU A 16 5.04 -4.37 16.05
C GLU A 16 4.81 -5.45 17.12
N PRO A 17 3.71 -5.45 17.92
CA PRO A 17 3.46 -6.47 18.93
C PRO A 17 3.24 -7.90 18.38
N HIS A 18 3.04 -8.03 17.07
CA HIS A 18 2.72 -9.31 16.41
C HIS A 18 3.89 -9.85 15.60
N LEU A 19 5.01 -9.13 15.51
CA LEU A 19 6.18 -9.55 14.78
C LEU A 19 6.82 -10.77 15.43
N LYS A 20 7.34 -11.68 14.59
CA LYS A 20 8.04 -12.88 15.06
C LYS A 20 9.52 -12.62 15.27
N PRO A 21 10.21 -13.45 16.08
CA PRO A 21 11.66 -13.41 16.16
C PRO A 21 12.30 -13.49 14.77
N GLY A 22 13.17 -12.54 14.45
CA GLY A 22 13.81 -12.41 13.14
C GLY A 22 13.15 -11.46 12.17
N ASP A 23 11.91 -11.00 12.44
CA ASP A 23 11.28 -9.91 11.71
C ASP A 23 11.92 -8.56 12.10
N ARG A 24 11.96 -7.63 11.18
CA ARG A 24 12.45 -6.27 11.44
C ARG A 24 11.43 -5.21 11.00
N LEU A 25 11.30 -4.17 11.82
CA LEU A 25 10.42 -3.04 11.58
C LEU A 25 11.22 -1.79 11.20
N TYR A 26 10.77 -1.11 10.15
CA TYR A 26 11.31 0.15 9.65
C TYR A 26 10.18 1.17 9.58
N VAL A 27 10.22 2.17 10.45
CA VAL A 27 9.30 3.32 10.37
C VAL A 27 9.91 4.32 9.40
N ALA A 28 9.34 4.34 8.19
CA ALA A 28 9.92 5.03 7.05
C ALA A 28 9.72 6.56 7.08
N GLY A 29 8.56 7.00 7.54
CA GLY A 29 8.01 8.32 7.25
C GLY A 29 7.10 8.27 6.02
N VAL A 30 6.24 9.27 5.89
CA VAL A 30 5.27 9.38 4.79
C VAL A 30 5.98 9.77 3.49
N GLY A 31 5.51 9.19 2.38
CA GLY A 31 5.91 9.54 1.03
C GLY A 31 6.88 8.56 0.37
N LYS A 32 6.90 8.59 -0.98
CA LYS A 32 7.61 7.63 -1.82
C LYS A 32 9.11 7.56 -1.56
N VAL A 33 9.78 8.69 -1.40
CA VAL A 33 11.24 8.74 -1.16
C VAL A 33 11.59 8.08 0.18
N ASN A 34 10.84 8.36 1.23
CA ASN A 34 11.04 7.77 2.56
C ASN A 34 10.82 6.26 2.52
N ALA A 35 9.75 5.82 1.89
CA ALA A 35 9.42 4.41 1.72
C ALA A 35 10.49 3.66 0.91
N ALA A 36 10.96 4.24 -0.19
CA ALA A 36 12.02 3.67 -1.02
C ALA A 36 13.34 3.53 -0.24
N ALA A 37 13.76 4.58 0.48
CA ALA A 37 14.98 4.57 1.28
C ALA A 37 14.95 3.51 2.39
N ALA A 38 13.81 3.39 3.10
CA ALA A 38 13.64 2.40 4.15
C ALA A 38 13.62 0.96 3.57
N THR A 39 12.98 0.76 2.42
CA THR A 39 12.94 -0.52 1.72
C THR A 39 14.35 -0.95 1.27
N GLN A 40 15.09 -0.04 0.63
CA GLN A 40 16.46 -0.31 0.21
C GLN A 40 17.36 -0.65 1.41
N LYS A 41 17.23 0.08 2.51
CA LYS A 41 17.94 -0.21 3.75
C LYS A 41 17.63 -1.61 4.26
N ALA A 42 16.34 -1.98 4.33
CA ALA A 42 15.91 -3.31 4.76
C ALA A 42 16.52 -4.42 3.89
N ILE A 43 16.54 -4.24 2.57
CA ILE A 43 17.12 -5.20 1.62
C ILE A 43 18.65 -5.31 1.81
N CYS A 44 19.35 -4.20 1.98
CA CYS A 44 20.79 -4.21 2.27
C CYS A 44 21.13 -4.90 3.61
N GLU A 45 20.18 -4.89 4.56
CA GLU A 45 20.30 -5.60 5.84
C GLU A 45 19.84 -7.08 5.76
N GLY A 46 19.53 -7.58 4.56
CA GLY A 46 19.25 -8.99 4.27
C GLY A 46 17.76 -9.36 4.25
N ALA A 47 16.86 -8.41 4.00
CA ALA A 47 15.45 -8.74 3.77
C ALA A 47 15.28 -9.45 2.42
N ASP A 48 14.58 -10.58 2.43
CA ASP A 48 14.17 -11.37 1.25
C ASP A 48 12.65 -11.30 1.01
N GLU A 49 11.93 -10.68 1.96
CA GLU A 49 10.50 -10.38 1.88
C GLU A 49 10.21 -9.07 2.62
N VAL A 50 9.56 -8.13 1.93
CA VAL A 50 9.18 -6.82 2.49
C VAL A 50 7.67 -6.73 2.57
N TRP A 51 7.16 -6.34 3.74
CA TRP A 51 5.75 -6.09 4.01
C TRP A 51 5.51 -4.59 4.14
N ASN A 52 4.63 -4.04 3.30
CA ASN A 52 4.11 -2.70 3.44
C ASN A 52 2.68 -2.76 3.98
N VAL A 53 2.52 -2.35 5.23
CA VAL A 53 1.25 -2.45 5.98
C VAL A 53 0.88 -1.08 6.51
N GLY A 54 -0.38 -0.66 6.31
CA GLY A 54 -0.82 0.65 6.79
C GLY A 54 -2.23 1.03 6.35
N LEU A 55 -2.56 2.29 6.52
CA LEU A 55 -3.84 2.87 6.11
C LEU A 55 -3.82 3.29 4.64
N CYS A 56 -5.00 3.42 4.05
CA CYS A 56 -5.17 3.92 2.68
C CYS A 56 -6.55 4.58 2.52
N GLY A 57 -6.69 5.41 1.50
CA GLY A 57 -7.97 5.82 0.97
C GLY A 57 -8.53 4.79 -0.02
N GLY A 58 -9.84 4.82 -0.26
CA GLY A 58 -10.53 3.92 -1.16
C GLY A 58 -11.44 4.62 -2.18
N PHE A 59 -11.75 3.92 -3.26
CA PHE A 59 -12.64 4.36 -4.34
C PHE A 59 -13.65 3.25 -4.68
N GLY A 60 -14.89 3.66 -4.92
CA GLY A 60 -15.93 2.75 -5.36
C GLY A 60 -16.91 2.32 -4.26
N ALA A 61 -18.05 1.80 -4.70
CA ALA A 61 -19.15 1.43 -3.80
C ALA A 61 -18.86 0.16 -2.99
N ASP A 62 -18.01 -0.71 -3.53
CA ASP A 62 -17.61 -2.00 -2.94
C ASP A 62 -16.43 -1.89 -1.95
N ILE A 63 -15.89 -0.69 -1.76
CA ILE A 63 -14.83 -0.43 -0.78
C ILE A 63 -15.43 0.03 0.54
N GLU A 64 -15.05 -0.64 1.62
CA GLU A 64 -15.57 -0.40 2.97
C GLU A 64 -14.53 0.28 3.86
N VAL A 65 -14.95 1.33 4.60
CA VAL A 65 -14.11 1.91 5.67
C VAL A 65 -13.90 0.87 6.79
N GLY A 66 -12.64 0.66 7.16
CA GLY A 66 -12.22 -0.40 8.08
C GLY A 66 -11.98 -1.74 7.40
N GLY A 67 -12.31 -1.89 6.10
CA GLY A 67 -11.99 -3.07 5.31
C GLY A 67 -10.49 -3.22 5.10
N ILE A 68 -10.00 -4.46 5.20
CA ILE A 68 -8.58 -4.78 4.97
C ILE A 68 -8.44 -5.55 3.67
N TYR A 69 -7.64 -4.98 2.78
CA TYR A 69 -7.41 -5.48 1.42
C TYR A 69 -5.95 -5.84 1.20
N GLY A 70 -5.72 -6.91 0.45
CA GLY A 70 -4.41 -7.20 -0.12
C GLY A 70 -4.19 -6.40 -1.40
N VAL A 71 -2.99 -5.95 -1.61
CA VAL A 71 -2.59 -5.31 -2.86
C VAL A 71 -2.05 -6.36 -3.82
N GLU A 72 -2.69 -6.52 -4.98
CA GLU A 72 -2.19 -7.42 -6.03
C GLU A 72 -1.19 -6.75 -6.95
N SER A 73 -1.37 -5.45 -7.17
CA SER A 73 -0.47 -4.61 -7.94
C SER A 73 -0.52 -3.17 -7.43
N ALA A 74 0.61 -2.49 -7.47
CA ALA A 74 0.71 -1.07 -7.16
C ALA A 74 1.17 -0.27 -8.38
N THR A 75 0.80 1.00 -8.45
CA THR A 75 1.17 1.92 -9.55
C THR A 75 1.45 3.32 -8.99
N GLU A 76 2.39 4.05 -9.59
CA GLU A 76 2.67 5.45 -9.25
C GLU A 76 1.83 6.38 -10.13
N TYR A 77 0.69 6.87 -9.64
CA TYR A 77 -0.25 7.65 -10.45
C TYR A 77 0.23 9.08 -10.77
N ASP A 78 1.20 9.58 -10.03
CA ASP A 78 1.81 10.91 -10.23
C ASP A 78 3.15 10.86 -11.00
N PHE A 79 3.52 9.71 -11.56
CA PHE A 79 4.65 9.54 -12.47
C PHE A 79 4.16 9.56 -13.92
N ASP A 80 4.50 10.63 -14.65
CA ASP A 80 4.00 10.86 -16.00
C ASP A 80 5.13 11.18 -17.00
N LEU A 81 5.45 10.22 -17.85
CA LEU A 81 6.32 10.37 -19.03
C LEU A 81 5.55 10.23 -20.35
N ALA A 82 4.22 10.28 -20.31
CA ALA A 82 3.39 10.02 -21.50
C ALA A 82 3.76 10.93 -22.70
N LYS A 83 4.01 12.20 -22.44
CA LYS A 83 4.35 13.17 -23.49
C LYS A 83 5.78 13.03 -24.02
N ILE A 84 6.68 12.42 -23.27
CA ILE A 84 8.11 12.30 -23.64
C ILE A 84 8.34 10.94 -24.31
N ASN A 85 7.87 9.87 -23.70
CA ASN A 85 8.19 8.49 -24.10
C ASN A 85 7.03 7.78 -24.81
N ASN A 86 5.88 8.45 -25.02
CA ASN A 86 4.66 7.87 -25.59
C ASN A 86 4.21 6.58 -24.86
N VAL A 87 4.33 6.56 -23.56
CA VAL A 87 3.91 5.48 -22.65
C VAL A 87 2.70 5.91 -21.83
N SER A 88 1.98 4.95 -21.25
CA SER A 88 0.88 5.27 -20.32
C SER A 88 1.42 5.90 -19.04
N ILE A 89 0.61 6.76 -18.39
CA ILE A 89 0.91 7.27 -17.06
C ILE A 89 1.16 6.12 -16.09
N GLY A 90 2.06 6.31 -15.13
CA GLY A 90 2.46 5.28 -14.16
C GLY A 90 3.48 4.25 -14.69
N VAL A 91 3.79 4.25 -15.99
CA VAL A 91 4.88 3.41 -16.53
C VAL A 91 6.21 4.01 -16.15
N LEU A 92 6.92 3.33 -15.27
CA LEU A 92 8.24 3.74 -14.80
C LEU A 92 9.31 3.46 -15.87
N ASP A 93 10.40 4.21 -15.86
CA ASP A 93 11.49 3.99 -16.80
C ASP A 93 12.10 2.58 -16.62
N GLY A 94 12.26 1.87 -17.73
CA GLY A 94 12.70 0.47 -17.73
C GLY A 94 11.61 -0.58 -17.47
N PHE A 95 10.32 -0.17 -17.44
CA PHE A 95 9.18 -1.07 -17.27
C PHE A 95 8.22 -0.98 -18.47
N ASP A 96 7.54 -2.09 -18.78
CA ASP A 96 6.58 -2.19 -19.91
C ASP A 96 5.13 -1.95 -19.47
N THR A 97 4.87 -1.82 -18.16
CA THR A 97 3.53 -1.71 -17.58
C THR A 97 3.55 -0.78 -16.38
N PRO A 98 2.44 -0.06 -16.10
CA PRO A 98 2.34 0.77 -14.90
C PRO A 98 2.20 -0.04 -13.60
N TYR A 99 2.05 -1.37 -13.69
CA TYR A 99 1.72 -2.21 -12.54
C TYR A 99 2.93 -2.96 -12.00
N LEU A 100 3.23 -2.72 -10.74
CA LEU A 100 4.21 -3.44 -9.93
C LEU A 100 3.50 -4.54 -9.16
N HIS A 101 3.67 -5.79 -9.56
CA HIS A 101 2.98 -6.93 -8.94
C HIS A 101 3.50 -7.21 -7.54
N CYS A 102 2.56 -7.36 -6.61
CA CYS A 102 2.83 -7.76 -5.23
C CYS A 102 2.65 -9.28 -5.05
N TYR A 103 3.42 -9.84 -4.13
CA TYR A 103 3.28 -11.24 -3.75
C TYR A 103 2.01 -11.45 -2.92
N LYS A 104 1.24 -12.47 -3.28
CA LYS A 104 0.01 -12.85 -2.59
C LYS A 104 0.29 -14.03 -1.64
N PRO A 105 0.35 -13.84 -0.31
CA PRO A 105 0.56 -14.93 0.64
C PRO A 105 -0.45 -16.06 0.46
N GLN A 106 0.02 -17.32 0.56
CA GLN A 106 -0.80 -18.51 0.30
C GLN A 106 -2.04 -18.56 1.19
N VAL A 107 -1.91 -18.22 2.47
CA VAL A 107 -3.03 -18.20 3.43
C VAL A 107 -4.16 -17.28 2.98
N LEU A 108 -3.83 -16.10 2.42
CA LEU A 108 -4.83 -15.14 1.93
C LEU A 108 -5.43 -15.53 0.57
N ARG A 109 -4.77 -16.41 -0.19
CA ARG A 109 -5.29 -16.92 -1.47
C ARG A 109 -6.21 -18.12 -1.30
N GLU A 110 -5.84 -19.05 -0.43
CA GLU A 110 -6.49 -20.36 -0.33
C GLU A 110 -7.52 -20.42 0.79
N ASN A 111 -7.24 -19.78 1.93
CA ASN A 111 -8.12 -19.77 3.10
C ASN A 111 -8.19 -18.38 3.72
N PRO A 112 -8.76 -17.38 2.99
CA PRO A 112 -8.80 -16.02 3.49
C PRO A 112 -9.61 -15.91 4.79
N PRO A 113 -9.09 -15.25 5.82
CA PRO A 113 -9.84 -14.99 7.05
C PRO A 113 -11.01 -14.02 6.80
N ASN A 114 -12.00 -14.02 7.69
CA ASN A 114 -13.23 -13.23 7.53
C ASN A 114 -13.00 -11.71 7.44
N TRP A 115 -11.91 -11.22 7.99
CA TRP A 115 -11.55 -9.79 7.92
C TRP A 115 -10.98 -9.40 6.55
N PHE A 116 -10.51 -10.34 5.74
CA PHE A 116 -9.89 -10.06 4.44
C PHE A 116 -10.97 -9.81 3.37
N LYS A 117 -10.92 -8.63 2.76
CA LYS A 117 -11.94 -8.16 1.81
C LYS A 117 -11.56 -8.37 0.34
N GLY A 118 -10.46 -9.08 0.08
CA GLY A 118 -10.00 -9.42 -1.27
C GLY A 118 -8.81 -8.60 -1.75
N TRP A 119 -8.48 -8.76 -3.02
CA TRP A 119 -7.32 -8.16 -3.67
C TRP A 119 -7.73 -6.92 -4.45
N ARG A 120 -6.88 -5.89 -4.43
CA ARG A 120 -7.13 -4.62 -5.12
C ARG A 120 -5.85 -4.06 -5.72
N ILE A 121 -6.00 -3.17 -6.72
CA ILE A 121 -4.91 -2.35 -7.26
C ILE A 121 -4.79 -1.09 -6.40
N LEU A 122 -3.55 -0.75 -6.03
CA LEU A 122 -3.18 0.42 -5.23
C LEU A 122 -2.53 1.48 -6.11
N ALA A 123 -3.03 2.69 -6.08
CA ALA A 123 -2.39 3.87 -6.66
C ALA A 123 -1.63 4.65 -5.58
N THR A 124 -0.34 4.92 -5.81
CA THR A 124 0.52 5.66 -4.89
C THR A 124 0.93 6.99 -5.49
N GLY A 125 0.91 8.05 -4.68
CA GLY A 125 1.43 9.37 -5.05
C GLY A 125 1.61 10.27 -3.84
N ASP A 126 2.53 11.23 -3.92
CA ASP A 126 2.88 12.12 -2.80
C ASP A 126 1.84 13.24 -2.59
N ARG A 127 0.54 12.86 -2.58
CA ARG A 127 -0.59 13.78 -2.40
C ARG A 127 -1.65 13.18 -1.50
N PHE A 128 -2.10 13.98 -0.54
CA PHE A 128 -3.30 13.71 0.26
C PHE A 128 -4.36 14.76 -0.10
N ASN A 129 -5.23 14.46 -1.06
CA ASN A 129 -6.20 15.42 -1.60
C ASN A 129 -7.50 14.77 -2.10
N ASP A 130 -8.53 15.59 -2.32
CA ASP A 130 -9.81 15.23 -2.93
C ASP A 130 -9.90 15.73 -4.39
N SER A 131 -8.82 15.70 -5.16
CA SER A 131 -8.80 16.12 -6.56
C SER A 131 -9.64 15.20 -7.44
N GLU A 132 -10.61 15.72 -8.13
CA GLU A 132 -11.45 14.98 -9.09
C GLU A 132 -10.62 14.42 -10.25
N ALA A 133 -9.62 15.18 -10.71
CA ALA A 133 -8.71 14.74 -11.76
C ALA A 133 -7.88 13.52 -11.32
N ASP A 134 -7.39 13.51 -10.06
CA ASP A 134 -6.68 12.35 -9.52
C ASP A 134 -7.64 11.15 -9.35
N HIS A 135 -8.91 11.39 -8.95
CA HIS A 135 -9.91 10.33 -8.86
C HIS A 135 -10.18 9.67 -10.22
N GLU A 136 -10.38 10.46 -11.26
CA GLU A 136 -10.59 9.94 -12.62
C GLU A 136 -9.39 9.16 -13.13
N LEU A 137 -8.19 9.71 -12.94
CA LEU A 137 -6.95 9.05 -13.32
C LEU A 137 -6.79 7.70 -12.60
N ILE A 138 -6.94 7.69 -11.28
CA ILE A 138 -6.78 6.48 -10.46
C ILE A 138 -7.81 5.42 -10.83
N THR A 139 -9.09 5.80 -10.94
CA THR A 139 -10.17 4.83 -11.10
C THR A 139 -10.41 4.42 -12.55
N LYS A 140 -10.38 5.38 -13.50
CA LYS A 140 -10.72 5.12 -14.90
C LYS A 140 -9.51 4.72 -15.74
N THR A 141 -8.34 5.34 -15.51
CA THR A 141 -7.15 5.08 -16.32
C THR A 141 -6.31 3.94 -15.72
N LEU A 142 -6.06 3.98 -14.41
CA LEU A 142 -5.22 3.00 -13.73
C LEU A 142 -6.02 1.85 -13.08
N CYS A 143 -7.36 1.87 -13.18
CA CYS A 143 -8.25 0.85 -12.62
C CYS A 143 -7.97 0.50 -11.14
N ALA A 144 -7.41 1.46 -10.38
CA ALA A 144 -7.11 1.28 -8.97
C ALA A 144 -8.31 1.65 -8.10
N SER A 145 -8.47 0.95 -7.00
CA SER A 145 -9.53 1.19 -6.02
C SER A 145 -9.01 1.53 -4.62
N LEU A 146 -7.70 1.52 -4.44
CA LEU A 146 -7.03 1.99 -3.22
C LEU A 146 -6.02 3.08 -3.57
N ARG A 147 -5.75 3.99 -2.60
CA ARG A 147 -4.75 5.04 -2.72
C ARG A 147 -3.96 5.21 -1.43
N ASP A 148 -2.63 5.33 -1.57
CA ASP A 148 -1.72 5.67 -0.48
C ASP A 148 -0.59 6.61 -0.95
N MET A 149 0.45 6.75 -0.13
CA MET A 149 1.61 7.57 -0.44
C MET A 149 2.95 6.78 -0.47
N GLU A 150 2.93 5.44 -0.32
CA GLU A 150 4.16 4.64 -0.15
C GLU A 150 4.21 3.32 -0.96
N GLY A 151 3.08 2.65 -1.09
CA GLY A 151 3.04 1.23 -1.48
C GLY A 151 3.70 0.92 -2.82
N ALA A 152 3.51 1.75 -3.85
CA ALA A 152 4.17 1.53 -5.13
C ALA A 152 5.69 1.73 -5.03
N ALA A 153 6.18 2.69 -4.23
CA ALA A 153 7.61 2.89 -4.04
C ALA A 153 8.28 1.69 -3.36
N VAL A 154 7.61 1.08 -2.36
CA VAL A 154 8.07 -0.18 -1.76
C VAL A 154 8.11 -1.30 -2.79
N ALA A 155 7.03 -1.48 -3.55
CA ALA A 155 6.94 -2.50 -4.60
C ALA A 155 7.99 -2.29 -5.71
N HIS A 156 8.25 -1.03 -6.09
CA HIS A 156 9.25 -0.66 -7.09
C HIS A 156 10.66 -1.09 -6.65
N VAL A 157 11.10 -0.69 -5.45
CA VAL A 157 12.42 -1.06 -4.93
C VAL A 157 12.55 -2.58 -4.78
N CYS A 158 11.51 -3.26 -4.28
CA CYS A 158 11.50 -4.72 -4.20
C CYS A 158 11.63 -5.38 -5.58
N LYS A 159 10.93 -4.86 -6.60
CA LYS A 159 11.00 -5.36 -7.97
C LYS A 159 12.41 -5.22 -8.56
N LEU A 160 13.06 -4.07 -8.38
CA LEU A 160 14.43 -3.83 -8.84
C LEU A 160 15.43 -4.77 -8.16
N ALA A 161 15.21 -5.08 -6.89
CA ALA A 161 16.09 -5.96 -6.09
C ALA A 161 15.75 -7.47 -6.21
N GLY A 162 14.66 -7.85 -6.89
CA GLY A 162 14.20 -9.23 -6.96
C GLY A 162 13.67 -9.79 -5.62
N VAL A 163 13.20 -8.93 -4.72
CA VAL A 163 12.70 -9.26 -3.39
C VAL A 163 11.16 -9.32 -3.41
N LYS A 164 10.56 -10.21 -2.62
CA LYS A 164 9.11 -10.31 -2.51
C LYS A 164 8.54 -9.07 -1.79
N CYS A 165 7.52 -8.45 -2.39
CA CYS A 165 6.74 -7.38 -1.78
C CYS A 165 5.35 -7.89 -1.43
N VAL A 166 4.94 -7.81 -0.16
CA VAL A 166 3.58 -8.05 0.30
C VAL A 166 3.00 -6.72 0.75
N SER A 167 1.78 -6.39 0.35
CA SER A 167 1.13 -5.16 0.81
C SER A 167 -0.30 -5.44 1.29
N LEU A 168 -0.61 -4.93 2.50
CA LEU A 168 -1.93 -4.99 3.13
C LEU A 168 -2.35 -3.59 3.56
N LYS A 169 -3.56 -3.19 3.19
CA LYS A 169 -4.09 -1.85 3.44
C LYS A 169 -5.45 -1.89 4.14
N CYS A 170 -5.60 -1.10 5.19
CA CYS A 170 -6.87 -0.85 5.85
C CYS A 170 -7.43 0.51 5.39
N VAL A 171 -8.65 0.51 4.89
CA VAL A 171 -9.28 1.72 4.33
C VAL A 171 -9.76 2.64 5.45
N SER A 172 -9.24 3.86 5.51
CA SER A 172 -9.63 4.89 6.49
C SER A 172 -10.70 5.85 5.98
N ASP A 173 -10.74 6.05 4.67
CA ASP A 173 -11.62 7.01 3.99
C ASP A 173 -11.98 6.51 2.59
N VAL A 174 -13.15 6.90 2.09
CA VAL A 174 -13.62 6.54 0.75
C VAL A 174 -14.06 7.80 0.02
N ALA A 175 -13.50 8.01 -1.16
CA ALA A 175 -13.81 9.16 -2.00
C ALA A 175 -15.31 9.25 -2.30
N GLY A 176 -15.85 10.47 -2.27
CA GLY A 176 -17.27 10.75 -2.51
C GLY A 176 -18.21 10.50 -1.31
N ARG A 177 -17.67 10.06 -0.16
CA ARG A 177 -18.48 9.86 1.08
C ARG A 177 -18.25 10.95 2.13
N GLY A 178 -17.93 12.17 1.70
CA GLY A 178 -17.58 13.32 2.54
C GLY A 178 -16.11 13.68 2.44
N ALA A 179 -15.70 14.74 3.15
CA ALA A 179 -14.30 15.19 3.13
C ALA A 179 -13.34 14.11 3.61
N MET A 180 -12.37 13.80 2.80
CA MET A 180 -11.40 12.71 3.04
C MET A 180 -10.65 12.88 4.36
N THR A 181 -10.17 14.10 4.66
CA THR A 181 -9.48 14.40 5.93
C THR A 181 -10.36 14.13 7.15
N GLY A 182 -11.65 14.49 7.08
CA GLY A 182 -12.61 14.24 8.16
C GLY A 182 -12.79 12.75 8.41
N GLN A 183 -13.04 11.97 7.36
CA GLN A 183 -13.17 10.51 7.44
C GLN A 183 -11.90 9.86 8.02
N TYR A 184 -10.71 10.27 7.53
CA TYR A 184 -9.43 9.75 8.03
C TYR A 184 -9.27 9.98 9.52
N LEU A 185 -9.50 11.20 10.01
CA LEU A 185 -9.36 11.53 11.43
C LEU A 185 -10.35 10.76 12.30
N GLU A 186 -11.60 10.60 11.84
CA GLU A 186 -12.64 9.85 12.54
C GLU A 186 -12.34 8.35 12.63
N ASN A 187 -11.88 7.75 11.51
CA ASN A 187 -11.78 6.31 11.39
C ASN A 187 -10.39 5.74 11.75
N ARG A 188 -9.35 6.57 11.75
CA ARG A 188 -7.96 6.14 11.95
C ARG A 188 -7.77 5.18 13.13
N ALA A 189 -8.25 5.56 14.31
CA ALA A 189 -8.07 4.74 15.51
C ALA A 189 -8.73 3.36 15.38
N ARG A 190 -9.94 3.30 14.83
CA ARG A 190 -10.66 2.05 14.59
C ARG A 190 -9.96 1.16 13.56
N CYS A 191 -9.44 1.77 12.49
CA CYS A 191 -8.70 1.06 11.44
C CYS A 191 -7.41 0.45 11.99
N LEU A 192 -6.67 1.17 12.83
CA LEU A 192 -5.46 0.66 13.48
C LEU A 192 -5.76 -0.53 14.40
N VAL A 193 -6.85 -0.50 15.15
CA VAL A 193 -7.29 -1.65 15.96
C VAL A 193 -7.65 -2.86 15.07
N GLY A 194 -8.34 -2.64 13.96
CA GLY A 194 -8.67 -3.68 12.98
C GLY A 194 -7.40 -4.28 12.36
N LEU A 195 -6.46 -3.43 11.95
CA LEU A 195 -5.18 -3.83 11.39
C LEU A 195 -4.37 -4.67 12.38
N SER A 196 -4.29 -4.25 13.65
CA SER A 196 -3.59 -5.00 14.70
C SER A 196 -4.17 -6.40 14.90
N LYS A 197 -5.51 -6.54 14.92
CA LYS A 197 -6.18 -7.84 15.01
C LYS A 197 -5.87 -8.73 13.81
N ALA A 198 -5.89 -8.17 12.60
CA ALA A 198 -5.56 -8.89 11.38
C ALA A 198 -4.11 -9.37 11.36
N MET A 199 -3.17 -8.53 11.79
CA MET A 199 -1.76 -8.92 11.86
C MET A 199 -1.51 -10.00 12.91
N LYS A 200 -2.20 -9.95 14.06
CA LYS A 200 -2.13 -11.00 15.09
C LYS A 200 -2.56 -12.37 14.57
N GLU A 201 -3.57 -12.40 13.69
CA GLU A 201 -4.08 -13.65 13.11
C GLU A 201 -3.21 -14.16 11.96
N LEU A 202 -2.63 -13.23 11.18
CA LEU A 202 -1.88 -13.54 9.98
C LEU A 202 -0.42 -13.96 10.26
N LEU A 203 0.22 -13.34 11.23
CA LEU A 203 1.64 -13.55 11.55
C LEU A 203 1.83 -14.66 12.59
#